data_0faadb5b0bcb33ab7a3de4ba62bf84a3
#
_entry.id   0faadb5b0bcb33ab7a3de4ba62bf84a3
#
_cell.length_a   1.000
_cell.length_b   1.000
_cell.length_c   1.000
_cell.angle_alpha   90.00
_cell.angle_beta   90.00
_cell.angle_gamma   90.00
#
_symmetry.space_group_name_H-M   'P 1'
#
loop_
_entity.id
_entity.type
_entity.pdbx_description
1 polymer ?
#
loop_
_entity_poly.entity_id
_entity_poly.type
_entity_poly.pdbx_seq_one_letter_code
_entity_poly.pdbx_strand_id
1 'polypeptide(L)'
;MKQIVIVGAGVSGLVAAIHCEAAGFSPVLIDADKKIGGRTQSNEYENFILDKGFQVLLTEYEFVKKYLDLKSLHLKYFSPGAFVFSKKKDYEISDPFREWWKLPEMIFSGIGTVKDKWLIFRLSQHLKNKKEAIIFNGSKQTTLQFLREYGFSERIIDLFFRPFFSGIFLEDRLETPATMFQFVFGKFSKGYAAIPENGIQEIPDQLFKKLKNTTLLLNKKVTHVGENELTIENGEVIAFDKLILATDHRLILGNTTEEIKYNHCIQYYFKTDRPLLGKKIGLIADNEAGMLGIAAIGELKGVENPKNGYLLSITLKAETINDQVAAYKMIDDVRKYFKVPDLPLTFLGLNYIRRALPVCADLYYNRPLSDFVYNDHIFLAGDYLLNPSLDAAMRSGEMAIMALLSQKS
;
A
#
# COMPACT_ATOMS: atom_id res chain seq x y z
N MET A 1 35.06 9.30 -10.34
CA MET A 1 34.07 8.30 -9.90
C MET A 1 32.90 8.33 -10.86
N LYS A 2 32.26 7.19 -11.14
CA LYS A 2 31.04 7.18 -11.99
C LYS A 2 29.93 7.97 -11.32
N GLN A 3 29.29 8.88 -12.05
CA GLN A 3 28.14 9.63 -11.57
C GLN A 3 26.89 8.79 -11.72
N ILE A 4 26.31 8.37 -10.59
CA ILE A 4 25.06 7.61 -10.55
C ILE A 4 23.93 8.58 -10.18
N VAL A 5 22.89 8.61 -11.01
CA VAL A 5 21.66 9.37 -10.75
C VAL A 5 20.51 8.43 -10.51
N ILE A 6 19.67 8.73 -9.53
CA ILE A 6 18.46 8.01 -9.20
C ILE A 6 17.26 8.96 -9.33
N VAL A 7 16.29 8.64 -10.17
CA VAL A 7 15.07 9.42 -10.36
C VAL A 7 13.92 8.78 -9.64
N GLY A 8 13.38 9.50 -8.64
CA GLY A 8 12.31 9.07 -7.75
C GLY A 8 12.82 8.77 -6.34
N ALA A 9 12.49 9.64 -5.37
CA ALA A 9 12.82 9.48 -3.95
C ALA A 9 11.69 8.76 -3.17
N GLY A 10 10.96 7.88 -3.83
CA GLY A 10 10.08 6.89 -3.20
C GLY A 10 10.88 5.77 -2.54
N VAL A 11 10.19 4.83 -1.93
CA VAL A 11 10.82 3.72 -1.20
C VAL A 11 11.82 2.93 -2.06
N SER A 12 11.50 2.67 -3.34
CA SER A 12 12.42 1.97 -4.27
C SER A 12 13.71 2.74 -4.50
N GLY A 13 13.61 4.05 -4.74
CA GLY A 13 14.79 4.90 -4.99
C GLY A 13 15.65 5.09 -3.73
N LEU A 14 15.02 5.20 -2.55
CA LEU A 14 15.75 5.28 -1.29
C LEU A 14 16.53 4.00 -0.99
N VAL A 15 15.94 2.81 -1.24
CA VAL A 15 16.66 1.54 -1.10
C VAL A 15 17.76 1.42 -2.15
N ALA A 16 17.52 1.84 -3.39
CA ALA A 16 18.58 1.89 -4.40
C ALA A 16 19.75 2.79 -3.97
N ALA A 17 19.47 3.97 -3.41
CA ALA A 17 20.50 4.88 -2.89
C ALA A 17 21.32 4.24 -1.74
N ILE A 18 20.67 3.52 -0.81
CA ILE A 18 21.35 2.77 0.26
C ILE A 18 22.34 1.77 -0.33
N HIS A 19 21.95 1.02 -1.36
CA HIS A 19 22.82 0.03 -1.99
C HIS A 19 23.92 0.68 -2.85
N CYS A 20 23.66 1.84 -3.47
CA CYS A 20 24.70 2.63 -4.13
C CYS A 20 25.79 3.06 -3.14
N GLU A 21 25.41 3.61 -1.99
CA GLU A 21 26.39 3.99 -0.96
C GLU A 21 27.16 2.79 -0.41
N ALA A 22 26.47 1.67 -0.18
CA ALA A 22 27.12 0.43 0.26
C ALA A 22 28.14 -0.12 -0.76
N ALA A 23 27.95 0.17 -2.07
CA ALA A 23 28.87 -0.17 -3.13
C ALA A 23 29.98 0.91 -3.35
N GLY A 24 30.07 1.92 -2.50
CA GLY A 24 31.09 2.96 -2.53
C GLY A 24 30.82 4.13 -3.48
N PHE A 25 29.57 4.31 -3.93
CA PHE A 25 29.16 5.45 -4.75
C PHE A 25 28.51 6.54 -3.92
N SER A 26 28.48 7.76 -4.47
CA SER A 26 27.75 8.91 -3.92
C SER A 26 26.68 9.34 -4.92
N PRO A 27 25.49 8.74 -4.90
CA PRO A 27 24.47 9.00 -5.91
C PRO A 27 23.81 10.37 -5.75
N VAL A 28 23.26 10.90 -6.85
CA VAL A 28 22.32 12.03 -6.84
C VAL A 28 20.92 11.48 -6.90
N LEU A 29 20.10 11.75 -5.90
CA LEU A 29 18.71 11.33 -5.79
C LEU A 29 17.78 12.50 -6.12
N ILE A 30 16.99 12.39 -7.17
CA ILE A 30 16.14 13.47 -7.71
C ILE A 30 14.67 13.10 -7.54
N ASP A 31 13.84 14.05 -7.09
CA ASP A 31 12.39 13.88 -7.05
C ASP A 31 11.65 15.15 -7.49
N ALA A 32 10.51 14.96 -8.15
CA ALA A 32 9.61 16.03 -8.54
C ALA A 32 8.86 16.65 -7.35
N ASP A 33 8.64 15.88 -6.30
CA ASP A 33 7.92 16.32 -5.10
C ASP A 33 8.81 17.18 -4.19
N LYS A 34 8.17 17.95 -3.31
CA LYS A 34 8.85 18.79 -2.30
C LYS A 34 9.43 18.00 -1.12
N LYS A 35 9.13 16.72 -1.01
CA LYS A 35 9.63 15.80 0.02
C LYS A 35 9.72 14.38 -0.50
N ILE A 36 10.57 13.58 0.14
CA ILE A 36 10.74 12.15 -0.15
C ILE A 36 9.50 11.33 0.19
N GLY A 37 9.42 10.11 -0.31
CA GLY A 37 8.43 9.11 0.07
C GLY A 37 7.47 8.69 -1.04
N GLY A 38 7.24 9.54 -2.06
CA GLY A 38 6.36 9.21 -3.18
C GLY A 38 4.93 8.89 -2.73
N ARG A 39 4.52 7.61 -2.79
CA ARG A 39 3.20 7.17 -2.32
C ARG A 39 3.10 7.04 -0.79
N THR A 40 4.24 6.91 -0.08
CA THR A 40 4.29 6.79 1.38
C THR A 40 4.53 8.15 2.08
N GLN A 41 3.91 9.21 1.58
CA GLN A 41 3.98 10.55 2.17
C GLN A 41 2.80 10.79 3.12
N SER A 42 3.04 11.62 4.15
CA SER A 42 2.00 12.17 5.04
C SER A 42 2.08 13.69 5.03
N ASN A 43 0.96 14.37 5.21
CA ASN A 43 0.88 15.82 5.38
C ASN A 43 0.30 16.13 6.76
N GLU A 44 0.74 17.22 7.36
CA GLU A 44 0.12 17.76 8.56
C GLU A 44 -0.99 18.73 8.16
N TYR A 45 -2.12 18.61 8.81
CA TYR A 45 -3.24 19.53 8.68
C TYR A 45 -3.90 19.73 10.05
N GLU A 46 -3.97 20.98 10.50
CA GLU A 46 -4.35 21.33 11.87
C GLU A 46 -3.50 20.57 12.89
N ASN A 47 -4.00 19.58 13.57
CA ASN A 47 -3.23 18.73 14.50
C ASN A 47 -3.33 17.26 14.11
N PHE A 48 -3.63 16.98 12.83
CA PHE A 48 -3.75 15.64 12.30
C PHE A 48 -2.65 15.35 11.28
N ILE A 49 -2.22 14.11 11.27
CA ILE A 49 -1.33 13.58 10.24
C ILE A 49 -2.20 12.83 9.23
N LEU A 50 -2.23 13.34 8.01
CA LEU A 50 -3.01 12.81 6.90
C LEU A 50 -2.06 12.11 5.94
N ASP A 51 -2.08 10.79 5.91
CA ASP A 51 -1.30 10.01 4.96
C ASP A 51 -1.80 10.25 3.53
N LYS A 52 -0.94 10.20 2.53
CA LYS A 52 -1.33 10.43 1.12
C LYS A 52 -2.44 9.48 0.69
N GLY A 53 -2.42 8.24 1.16
CA GLY A 53 -3.48 7.24 1.06
C GLY A 53 -3.48 6.34 2.28
N PHE A 54 -4.60 5.67 2.58
CA PHE A 54 -4.63 4.70 3.66
C PHE A 54 -3.77 3.50 3.32
N GLN A 55 -2.65 3.37 3.99
CA GLN A 55 -1.69 2.30 3.81
C GLN A 55 -1.42 1.60 5.14
N VAL A 56 -1.42 0.29 5.10
CA VAL A 56 -1.15 -0.56 6.25
C VAL A 56 0.18 -1.26 6.06
N LEU A 57 1.06 -1.15 7.05
CA LEU A 57 2.31 -1.88 7.11
C LEU A 57 2.04 -3.31 7.60
N LEU A 58 2.38 -4.32 6.80
CA LEU A 58 2.37 -5.70 7.25
C LEU A 58 3.74 -6.06 7.84
N THR A 59 3.76 -6.37 9.14
CA THR A 59 5.00 -6.60 9.88
C THR A 59 5.80 -7.81 9.43
N GLU A 60 5.18 -8.73 8.70
CA GLU A 60 5.81 -9.94 8.18
C GLU A 60 6.37 -9.82 6.75
N TYR A 61 6.36 -8.63 6.18
CA TYR A 61 7.08 -8.39 4.94
C TYR A 61 8.59 -8.55 5.14
N GLU A 62 9.25 -9.31 4.24
CA GLU A 62 10.66 -9.65 4.35
C GLU A 62 11.56 -8.42 4.24
N PHE A 63 11.32 -7.60 3.23
CA PHE A 63 12.13 -6.40 2.98
C PHE A 63 11.82 -5.27 3.95
N VAL A 64 10.61 -5.19 4.48
CA VAL A 64 10.27 -4.32 5.60
C VAL A 64 11.14 -4.67 6.81
N LYS A 65 11.26 -5.94 7.19
CA LYS A 65 12.13 -6.39 8.30
C LYS A 65 13.62 -6.16 8.01
N LYS A 66 14.03 -6.25 6.75
CA LYS A 66 15.41 -6.04 6.33
C LYS A 66 15.84 -4.59 6.45
N TYR A 67 14.96 -3.66 6.06
CA TYR A 67 15.31 -2.25 5.93
C TYR A 67 14.82 -1.36 7.06
N LEU A 68 13.79 -1.74 7.80
CA LEU A 68 13.18 -0.90 8.81
C LEU A 68 13.42 -1.43 10.23
N ASP A 69 13.69 -0.51 11.14
CA ASP A 69 13.58 -0.75 12.57
C ASP A 69 12.12 -0.52 13.00
N LEU A 70 11.36 -1.60 13.09
CA LEU A 70 9.94 -1.55 13.44
C LEU A 70 9.69 -1.03 14.86
N LYS A 71 10.68 -1.13 15.76
CA LYS A 71 10.54 -0.65 17.15
C LYS A 71 10.54 0.88 17.18
N SER A 72 11.42 1.50 16.42
CA SER A 72 11.53 2.97 16.36
C SER A 72 10.38 3.65 15.63
N LEU A 73 9.57 2.90 14.86
CA LEU A 73 8.36 3.41 14.22
C LEU A 73 7.16 3.50 15.18
N HIS A 74 7.28 3.06 16.43
CA HIS A 74 6.22 3.08 17.45
C HIS A 74 4.86 2.61 16.90
N LEU A 75 4.87 1.46 16.21
CA LEU A 75 3.73 0.94 15.46
C LEU A 75 2.44 0.85 16.28
N LYS A 76 1.35 1.35 15.73
CA LYS A 76 0.00 1.20 16.24
C LYS A 76 -0.70 0.07 15.48
N TYR A 77 -1.07 -0.96 16.19
CA TYR A 77 -1.58 -2.21 15.62
C TYR A 77 -3.09 -2.20 15.53
N PHE A 78 -3.62 -2.62 14.38
CA PHE A 78 -5.02 -2.95 14.25
C PHE A 78 -5.36 -4.19 15.08
N SER A 79 -6.51 -4.17 15.73
CA SER A 79 -7.05 -5.38 16.36
C SER A 79 -7.38 -6.40 15.28
N PRO A 80 -7.11 -7.69 15.52
CA PRO A 80 -7.47 -8.75 14.59
C PRO A 80 -8.98 -8.81 14.38
N GLY A 81 -9.42 -8.65 13.14
CA GLY A 81 -10.83 -8.62 12.76
C GLY A 81 -11.26 -7.33 12.07
N ALA A 82 -12.57 -7.18 11.88
CA ALA A 82 -13.16 -6.04 11.19
C ALA A 82 -14.63 -5.84 11.61
N PHE A 83 -15.13 -4.62 11.45
CA PHE A 83 -16.56 -4.35 11.37
C PHE A 83 -17.00 -4.43 9.91
N VAL A 84 -18.06 -5.20 9.63
CA VAL A 84 -18.65 -5.30 8.29
C VAL A 84 -20.00 -4.64 8.29
N PHE A 85 -20.09 -3.53 7.57
CA PHE A 85 -21.35 -2.81 7.36
C PHE A 85 -22.10 -3.43 6.18
N SER A 86 -23.36 -3.77 6.39
CA SER A 86 -24.23 -4.26 5.33
C SER A 86 -25.67 -3.76 5.53
N LYS A 87 -26.43 -3.68 4.42
CA LYS A 87 -27.83 -3.23 4.43
C LYS A 87 -28.73 -4.04 5.36
N LYS A 88 -28.48 -5.34 5.45
CA LYS A 88 -29.33 -6.25 6.24
C LYS A 88 -28.95 -6.26 7.70
N LYS A 89 -27.68 -6.41 8.01
CA LYS A 89 -27.17 -6.54 9.36
C LYS A 89 -25.67 -6.30 9.37
N ASP A 90 -25.19 -5.54 10.34
CA ASP A 90 -23.77 -5.37 10.56
C ASP A 90 -23.19 -6.57 11.30
N TYR A 91 -21.91 -6.81 11.06
CA TYR A 91 -21.21 -7.94 11.67
C TYR A 91 -19.90 -7.45 12.25
N GLU A 92 -19.54 -7.99 13.39
CA GLU A 92 -18.22 -7.88 13.95
C GLU A 92 -17.48 -9.20 13.75
N ILE A 93 -16.33 -9.15 13.07
CA ILE A 93 -15.45 -10.28 12.86
C ILE A 93 -14.29 -10.14 13.83
N SER A 94 -13.93 -11.24 14.50
CA SER A 94 -12.72 -11.38 15.31
C SER A 94 -11.88 -12.52 14.76
N ASP A 95 -10.55 -12.45 14.94
CA ASP A 95 -9.65 -13.53 14.56
C ASP A 95 -9.58 -14.55 15.71
N PRO A 96 -10.17 -15.75 15.54
CA PRO A 96 -10.23 -16.74 16.63
C PRO A 96 -8.86 -17.32 17.01
N PHE A 97 -7.85 -17.17 16.16
CA PHE A 97 -6.50 -17.68 16.46
C PHE A 97 -5.72 -16.75 17.37
N ARG A 98 -6.12 -15.48 17.41
CA ARG A 98 -5.53 -14.48 18.30
C ARG A 98 -6.44 -14.12 19.47
N GLU A 99 -7.76 -14.33 19.29
CA GLU A 99 -8.78 -14.09 20.30
C GLU A 99 -9.63 -15.36 20.50
N TRP A 100 -9.01 -16.48 20.91
CA TRP A 100 -9.66 -17.78 21.04
C TRP A 100 -10.91 -17.79 21.94
N TRP A 101 -10.98 -16.87 22.89
CA TRP A 101 -12.16 -16.68 23.73
C TRP A 101 -13.39 -16.14 22.97
N LYS A 102 -13.21 -15.59 21.79
CA LYS A 102 -14.28 -15.12 20.90
C LYS A 102 -14.72 -16.18 19.86
N LEU A 103 -14.20 -17.39 19.96
CA LEU A 103 -14.57 -18.53 19.08
C LEU A 103 -16.10 -18.75 19.01
N PRO A 104 -16.87 -18.76 20.12
CA PRO A 104 -18.32 -18.90 20.05
C PRO A 104 -18.99 -17.76 19.26
N GLU A 105 -18.61 -16.52 19.52
CA GLU A 105 -19.18 -15.35 18.82
C GLU A 105 -18.90 -15.42 17.30
N MET A 106 -17.72 -15.84 16.91
CA MET A 106 -17.37 -16.02 15.51
C MET A 106 -18.18 -17.17 14.87
N ILE A 107 -18.36 -18.29 15.55
CA ILE A 107 -19.17 -19.41 15.05
C ILE A 107 -20.60 -18.94 14.77
N PHE A 108 -21.15 -18.09 15.60
CA PHE A 108 -22.53 -17.60 15.50
C PHE A 108 -22.66 -16.24 14.81
N SER A 109 -21.56 -15.62 14.33
CA SER A 109 -21.57 -14.31 13.70
C SER A 109 -22.46 -14.20 12.45
N GLY A 110 -22.78 -15.33 11.81
CA GLY A 110 -23.58 -15.36 10.59
C GLY A 110 -22.85 -14.92 9.31
N ILE A 111 -21.56 -14.59 9.39
CA ILE A 111 -20.69 -14.33 8.24
C ILE A 111 -20.14 -15.66 7.71
N GLY A 112 -20.80 -16.25 6.76
CA GLY A 112 -20.40 -17.54 6.21
C GLY A 112 -20.77 -18.74 7.08
N THR A 113 -20.47 -19.91 6.58
CA THR A 113 -20.79 -21.22 7.17
C THR A 113 -19.66 -21.70 8.10
N VAL A 114 -19.91 -22.74 8.87
CA VAL A 114 -18.87 -23.44 9.65
C VAL A 114 -17.78 -23.99 8.73
N LYS A 115 -18.16 -24.48 7.53
CA LYS A 115 -17.22 -24.92 6.50
C LYS A 115 -16.30 -23.77 6.06
N ASP A 116 -16.83 -22.57 5.83
CA ASP A 116 -16.02 -21.41 5.44
C ASP A 116 -14.95 -21.08 6.50
N LYS A 117 -15.31 -21.12 7.77
CA LYS A 117 -14.39 -20.85 8.88
C LYS A 117 -13.27 -21.89 8.95
N TRP A 118 -13.60 -23.15 8.74
CA TRP A 118 -12.61 -24.22 8.65
C TRP A 118 -11.69 -24.04 7.43
N LEU A 119 -12.25 -23.65 6.28
CA LEU A 119 -11.47 -23.36 5.07
C LEU A 119 -10.51 -22.16 5.27
N ILE A 120 -10.94 -21.07 5.95
CA ILE A 120 -10.06 -19.96 6.32
C ILE A 120 -8.88 -20.46 7.17
N PHE A 121 -9.18 -21.29 8.18
CA PHE A 121 -8.13 -21.88 9.01
C PHE A 121 -7.14 -22.70 8.18
N ARG A 122 -7.66 -23.65 7.38
CA ARG A 122 -6.83 -24.51 6.53
C ARG A 122 -5.95 -23.70 5.58
N LEU A 123 -6.54 -22.69 4.92
CA LEU A 123 -5.80 -21.79 4.03
C LEU A 123 -4.70 -21.00 4.78
N SER A 124 -5.04 -20.46 5.94
CA SER A 124 -4.09 -19.75 6.79
C SER A 124 -2.90 -20.65 7.18
N GLN A 125 -3.13 -21.87 7.65
CA GLN A 125 -2.05 -22.80 8.01
C GLN A 125 -1.22 -23.22 6.79
N HIS A 126 -1.86 -23.43 5.63
CA HIS A 126 -1.15 -23.74 4.39
C HIS A 126 -0.21 -22.61 3.98
N LEU A 127 -0.68 -21.37 4.02
CA LEU A 127 0.10 -20.20 3.59
C LEU A 127 1.17 -19.77 4.60
N LYS A 128 0.97 -20.05 5.91
CA LYS A 128 2.01 -19.80 6.92
C LYS A 128 3.34 -20.51 6.62
N ASN A 129 3.27 -21.71 6.07
CA ASN A 129 4.43 -22.55 5.81
C ASN A 129 4.94 -22.47 4.36
N LYS A 130 4.22 -21.79 3.48
CA LYS A 130 4.56 -21.68 2.07
C LYS A 130 5.52 -20.52 1.83
N LYS A 131 6.63 -20.78 1.10
CA LYS A 131 7.58 -19.75 0.69
C LYS A 131 6.93 -18.84 -0.36
N GLU A 132 7.20 -17.56 -0.30
CA GLU A 132 6.63 -16.54 -1.17
C GLU A 132 6.91 -16.83 -2.66
N ALA A 133 8.13 -17.22 -3.00
CA ALA A 133 8.49 -17.61 -4.37
C ALA A 133 7.60 -18.74 -4.94
N ILE A 134 7.18 -19.69 -4.09
CA ILE A 134 6.26 -20.77 -4.50
C ILE A 134 4.83 -20.24 -4.68
N ILE A 135 4.42 -19.24 -3.90
CA ILE A 135 3.11 -18.61 -4.06
C ILE A 135 3.01 -17.93 -5.44
N PHE A 136 4.03 -17.16 -5.81
CA PHE A 136 4.03 -16.42 -7.08
C PHE A 136 4.24 -17.30 -8.33
N ASN A 137 4.70 -18.54 -8.17
CA ASN A 137 4.73 -19.53 -9.24
C ASN A 137 3.39 -20.28 -9.42
N GLY A 138 2.34 -19.85 -8.71
CA GLY A 138 1.02 -20.47 -8.76
C GLY A 138 0.21 -20.14 -10.00
N SER A 139 -1.05 -20.56 -10.01
CA SER A 139 -2.01 -20.34 -11.09
C SER A 139 -2.27 -18.85 -11.33
N LYS A 140 -2.44 -18.45 -12.60
CA LYS A 140 -2.80 -17.08 -13.04
C LYS A 140 -4.30 -16.75 -12.87
N GLN A 141 -5.07 -17.61 -12.21
CA GLN A 141 -6.50 -17.37 -11.96
C GLN A 141 -6.73 -16.11 -11.11
N THR A 142 -7.93 -15.54 -11.21
CA THR A 142 -8.33 -14.41 -10.38
C THR A 142 -8.54 -14.83 -8.91
N THR A 143 -8.47 -13.87 -8.00
CA THR A 143 -8.80 -14.12 -6.58
C THR A 143 -10.21 -14.69 -6.43
N LEU A 144 -11.19 -14.19 -7.18
CA LEU A 144 -12.57 -14.70 -7.12
C LEU A 144 -12.66 -16.17 -7.55
N GLN A 145 -12.01 -16.52 -8.67
CA GLN A 145 -11.97 -17.93 -9.13
C GLN A 145 -11.33 -18.85 -8.09
N PHE A 146 -10.18 -18.42 -7.55
CA PHE A 146 -9.50 -19.18 -6.50
C PHE A 146 -10.38 -19.43 -5.27
N LEU A 147 -11.07 -18.39 -4.77
CA LEU A 147 -11.93 -18.52 -3.59
C LEU A 147 -13.08 -19.49 -3.82
N ARG A 148 -13.72 -19.44 -5.00
CA ARG A 148 -14.79 -20.35 -5.40
C ARG A 148 -14.29 -21.81 -5.52
N GLU A 149 -13.19 -22.02 -6.23
CA GLU A 149 -12.58 -23.32 -6.40
C GLU A 149 -12.06 -23.94 -5.09
N TYR A 150 -11.59 -23.08 -4.16
CA TYR A 150 -11.17 -23.51 -2.82
C TYR A 150 -12.37 -24.00 -1.99
N GLY A 151 -13.60 -23.63 -2.39
CA GLY A 151 -14.87 -24.11 -1.83
C GLY A 151 -15.53 -23.15 -0.85
N PHE A 152 -15.14 -21.87 -0.83
CA PHE A 152 -15.80 -20.82 -0.05
C PHE A 152 -17.20 -20.54 -0.58
N SER A 153 -18.15 -20.25 0.32
CA SER A 153 -19.48 -19.83 -0.06
C SER A 153 -19.49 -18.40 -0.62
N GLU A 154 -20.41 -18.09 -1.55
CA GLU A 154 -20.60 -16.72 -2.06
C GLU A 154 -20.85 -15.74 -0.90
N ARG A 155 -21.54 -16.19 0.15
CA ARG A 155 -21.83 -15.35 1.33
C ARG A 155 -20.55 -14.84 2.02
N ILE A 156 -19.55 -15.70 2.26
CA ILE A 156 -18.30 -15.23 2.89
C ILE A 156 -17.44 -14.44 1.91
N ILE A 157 -17.54 -14.76 0.62
CA ILE A 157 -16.86 -13.98 -0.43
C ILE A 157 -17.39 -12.55 -0.41
N ASP A 158 -18.72 -12.36 -0.43
CA ASP A 158 -19.32 -11.03 -0.54
C ASP A 158 -19.28 -10.24 0.77
N LEU A 159 -19.40 -10.88 1.93
CA LEU A 159 -19.42 -10.20 3.23
C LEU A 159 -18.02 -9.98 3.83
N PHE A 160 -17.00 -10.72 3.40
CA PHE A 160 -15.67 -10.60 3.99
C PHE A 160 -14.56 -10.44 2.95
N PHE A 161 -14.35 -11.44 2.08
CA PHE A 161 -13.19 -11.40 1.18
C PHE A 161 -13.25 -10.23 0.22
N ARG A 162 -14.40 -10.00 -0.42
CA ARG A 162 -14.56 -8.89 -1.35
C ARG A 162 -14.34 -7.54 -0.68
N PRO A 163 -15.06 -7.12 0.37
CA PRO A 163 -14.85 -5.81 0.97
C PRO A 163 -13.45 -5.65 1.59
N PHE A 164 -12.86 -6.71 2.15
CA PHE A 164 -11.54 -6.65 2.72
C PHE A 164 -10.44 -6.45 1.65
N PHE A 165 -10.48 -7.26 0.59
CA PHE A 165 -9.48 -7.18 -0.46
C PHE A 165 -9.72 -6.04 -1.46
N SER A 166 -10.95 -5.54 -1.59
CA SER A 166 -11.22 -4.33 -2.36
C SER A 166 -10.47 -3.12 -1.80
N GLY A 167 -10.40 -2.98 -0.49
CA GLY A 167 -9.60 -1.92 0.14
C GLY A 167 -8.10 -2.07 -0.09
N ILE A 168 -7.60 -3.30 -0.21
CA ILE A 168 -6.17 -3.59 -0.43
C ILE A 168 -5.77 -3.46 -1.89
N PHE A 169 -6.60 -3.99 -2.82
CA PHE A 169 -6.31 -4.03 -4.24
C PHE A 169 -6.88 -2.82 -5.00
N LEU A 170 -7.68 -2.00 -4.34
CA LEU A 170 -8.37 -0.84 -4.91
C LEU A 170 -9.25 -1.22 -6.11
N GLU A 171 -9.85 -2.43 -6.05
CA GLU A 171 -10.81 -2.95 -7.04
C GLU A 171 -11.82 -3.88 -6.34
N ASP A 172 -13.05 -3.92 -6.81
CA ASP A 172 -14.17 -4.57 -6.13
C ASP A 172 -14.64 -5.89 -6.77
N ARG A 173 -13.98 -6.33 -7.85
CA ARG A 173 -14.35 -7.55 -8.59
C ARG A 173 -13.55 -8.78 -8.19
N LEU A 174 -12.48 -8.61 -7.39
CA LEU A 174 -11.51 -9.66 -7.05
C LEU A 174 -10.84 -10.25 -8.30
N GLU A 175 -10.57 -9.39 -9.30
CA GLU A 175 -9.86 -9.74 -10.53
C GLU A 175 -8.34 -9.81 -10.33
N THR A 176 -7.81 -9.19 -9.28
CA THR A 176 -6.40 -9.30 -8.90
C THR A 176 -5.98 -10.78 -8.82
N PRO A 177 -4.81 -11.15 -9.38
CA PRO A 177 -4.36 -12.54 -9.38
C PRO A 177 -4.35 -13.20 -8.00
N ALA A 178 -4.78 -14.45 -7.93
CA ALA A 178 -4.86 -15.23 -6.69
C ALA A 178 -3.51 -15.37 -5.96
N THR A 179 -2.42 -15.26 -6.68
CA THR A 179 -1.07 -15.27 -6.10
C THR A 179 -0.84 -14.05 -5.19
N MET A 180 -1.34 -12.87 -5.57
CA MET A 180 -1.28 -11.67 -4.72
C MET A 180 -2.18 -11.81 -3.49
N PHE A 181 -3.40 -12.33 -3.67
CA PHE A 181 -4.29 -12.65 -2.56
C PHE A 181 -3.62 -13.59 -1.56
N GLN A 182 -3.07 -14.72 -2.03
CA GLN A 182 -2.41 -15.71 -1.17
C GLN A 182 -1.19 -15.11 -0.44
N PHE A 183 -0.41 -14.27 -1.12
CA PHE A 183 0.72 -13.57 -0.53
C PHE A 183 0.28 -12.66 0.62
N VAL A 184 -0.65 -11.76 0.36
CA VAL A 184 -1.15 -10.80 1.36
C VAL A 184 -1.86 -11.52 2.51
N PHE A 185 -2.74 -12.48 2.21
CA PHE A 185 -3.43 -13.26 3.23
C PHE A 185 -2.47 -14.07 4.10
N GLY A 186 -1.41 -14.63 3.49
CA GLY A 186 -0.33 -15.30 4.21
C GLY A 186 0.41 -14.37 5.17
N LYS A 187 0.68 -13.12 4.77
CA LYS A 187 1.32 -12.11 5.64
C LYS A 187 0.43 -11.71 6.81
N PHE A 188 -0.87 -11.50 6.57
CA PHE A 188 -1.84 -11.28 7.66
C PHE A 188 -1.90 -12.46 8.63
N SER A 189 -1.80 -13.68 8.13
CA SER A 189 -1.84 -14.89 8.97
C SER A 189 -0.61 -15.06 9.86
N LYS A 190 0.55 -14.50 9.46
CA LYS A 190 1.82 -14.59 10.19
C LYS A 190 2.04 -13.40 11.15
N GLY A 191 1.66 -12.20 10.72
CA GLY A 191 1.99 -10.95 11.36
C GLY A 191 0.80 -10.04 11.64
N TYR A 192 1.09 -8.79 11.87
CA TYR A 192 0.11 -7.76 12.20
C TYR A 192 0.03 -6.71 11.12
N ALA A 193 -1.16 -6.11 11.03
CA ALA A 193 -1.39 -4.87 10.32
C ALA A 193 -1.16 -3.70 11.29
N ALA A 194 -0.37 -2.73 10.89
CA ALA A 194 -0.03 -1.60 11.72
C ALA A 194 0.18 -0.33 10.90
N ILE A 195 0.17 0.81 11.56
CA ILE A 195 0.60 2.09 11.00
C ILE A 195 1.67 2.69 11.92
N PRO A 196 2.65 3.45 11.40
CA PRO A 196 3.56 4.23 12.23
C PRO A 196 2.80 5.31 13.00
N GLU A 197 3.27 5.62 14.23
CA GLU A 197 2.59 6.58 15.10
C GLU A 197 2.45 7.97 14.48
N ASN A 198 3.50 8.44 13.79
CA ASN A 198 3.54 9.76 13.17
C ASN A 198 3.27 9.69 11.66
N GLY A 199 2.53 8.68 11.19
CA GLY A 199 2.13 8.51 9.80
C GLY A 199 3.12 7.70 8.96
N ILE A 200 2.68 7.35 7.75
CA ILE A 200 3.43 6.47 6.85
C ILE A 200 4.75 7.10 6.37
N GLN A 201 4.89 8.43 6.48
CA GLN A 201 6.12 9.17 6.16
C GLN A 201 7.33 8.72 6.97
N GLU A 202 7.13 8.17 8.18
CA GLU A 202 8.24 7.68 9.00
C GLU A 202 9.04 6.57 8.29
N ILE A 203 8.43 5.83 7.36
CA ILE A 203 9.10 4.78 6.58
C ILE A 203 10.18 5.37 5.66
N PRO A 204 9.86 6.27 4.70
CA PRO A 204 10.89 6.87 3.86
C PRO A 204 11.89 7.71 4.66
N ASP A 205 11.46 8.38 5.74
CA ASP A 205 12.36 9.15 6.60
C ASP A 205 13.40 8.24 7.28
N GLN A 206 12.98 7.06 7.75
CA GLN A 206 13.92 6.09 8.34
C GLN A 206 14.90 5.53 7.30
N LEU A 207 14.46 5.30 6.06
CA LEU A 207 15.35 4.89 4.97
C LEU A 207 16.34 6.00 4.63
N PHE A 208 15.87 7.24 4.52
CA PHE A 208 16.69 8.39 4.18
C PHE A 208 17.77 8.68 5.25
N LYS A 209 17.44 8.54 6.53
CA LYS A 209 18.40 8.69 7.64
C LYS A 209 19.61 7.74 7.55
N LYS A 210 19.54 6.67 6.76
CA LYS A 210 20.67 5.75 6.54
C LYS A 210 21.67 6.27 5.50
N LEU A 211 21.27 7.24 4.67
CA LEU A 211 22.08 7.83 3.63
C LEU A 211 23.06 8.86 4.23
N LYS A 212 24.31 8.81 3.78
CA LYS A 212 25.40 9.69 4.26
C LYS A 212 26.02 10.52 3.15
N ASN A 213 26.09 9.97 1.95
CA ASN A 213 26.83 10.53 0.81
C ASN A 213 25.92 10.81 -0.38
N THR A 214 24.61 10.66 -0.25
CA THR A 214 23.63 10.92 -1.30
C THR A 214 23.27 12.39 -1.35
N THR A 215 23.41 13.02 -2.52
CA THR A 215 22.90 14.37 -2.77
C THR A 215 21.42 14.28 -3.12
N LEU A 216 20.55 14.95 -2.34
CA LEU A 216 19.10 14.97 -2.57
C LEU A 216 18.68 16.27 -3.28
N LEU A 217 18.01 16.15 -4.43
CA LEU A 217 17.45 17.25 -5.21
C LEU A 217 15.92 17.09 -5.29
N LEU A 218 15.20 17.87 -4.51
CA LEU A 218 13.73 17.92 -4.50
C LEU A 218 13.20 19.06 -5.39
N ASN A 219 11.89 19.01 -5.74
CA ASN A 219 11.24 19.93 -6.67
C ASN A 219 11.94 19.97 -8.04
N LYS A 220 12.46 18.83 -8.48
CA LYS A 220 13.18 18.66 -9.73
C LYS A 220 12.52 17.57 -10.57
N LYS A 221 11.54 17.94 -11.38
CA LYS A 221 10.81 17.02 -12.25
C LYS A 221 11.61 16.73 -13.50
N VAL A 222 12.05 15.50 -13.66
CA VAL A 222 12.69 15.02 -14.89
C VAL A 222 11.65 14.91 -16.00
N THR A 223 11.94 15.53 -17.15
CA THR A 223 11.04 15.57 -18.32
C THR A 223 11.56 14.80 -19.50
N HIS A 224 12.87 14.61 -19.58
CA HIS A 224 13.51 13.86 -20.67
C HIS A 224 14.76 13.14 -20.16
N VAL A 225 15.05 11.99 -20.79
CA VAL A 225 16.27 11.22 -20.56
C VAL A 225 16.92 10.94 -21.90
N GLY A 226 18.13 11.44 -22.09
CA GLY A 226 19.00 11.15 -23.20
C GLY A 226 19.91 9.95 -22.92
N GLU A 227 20.98 9.80 -23.70
CA GLU A 227 21.92 8.68 -23.58
C GLU A 227 22.73 8.74 -22.28
N ASN A 228 23.28 9.91 -21.93
CA ASN A 228 24.14 10.13 -20.76
C ASN A 228 23.76 11.40 -19.98
N GLU A 229 22.58 11.93 -20.20
CA GLU A 229 22.08 13.14 -19.53
C GLU A 229 20.55 13.07 -19.35
N LEU A 230 20.06 13.80 -18.39
CA LEU A 230 18.63 14.02 -18.19
C LEU A 230 18.31 15.51 -18.11
N THR A 231 17.12 15.88 -18.53
CA THR A 231 16.64 17.27 -18.48
C THR A 231 15.51 17.36 -17.44
N ILE A 232 15.56 18.40 -16.60
CA ILE A 232 14.47 18.74 -15.67
C ILE A 232 13.59 19.87 -16.23
N GLU A 233 12.41 20.05 -15.67
CA GLU A 233 11.35 20.93 -16.17
C GLU A 233 11.78 22.38 -16.42
N ASN A 234 12.77 22.89 -15.67
CA ASN A 234 13.33 24.24 -15.88
C ASN A 234 14.42 24.33 -16.99
N GLY A 235 14.68 23.23 -17.70
CA GLY A 235 15.70 23.15 -18.76
C GLY A 235 17.12 22.84 -18.26
N GLU A 236 17.35 22.70 -16.96
CA GLU A 236 18.65 22.27 -16.41
C GLU A 236 18.96 20.83 -16.86
N VAL A 237 20.21 20.58 -17.24
CA VAL A 237 20.70 19.28 -17.69
C VAL A 237 21.64 18.68 -16.64
N ILE A 238 21.44 17.42 -16.31
CA ILE A 238 22.27 16.68 -15.36
C ILE A 238 22.86 15.48 -16.10
N ALA A 239 24.18 15.40 -16.17
CA ALA A 239 24.88 14.27 -16.76
C ALA A 239 24.89 13.06 -15.82
N PHE A 240 24.97 11.86 -16.37
CA PHE A 240 25.14 10.62 -15.62
C PHE A 240 25.96 9.58 -16.40
N ASP A 241 26.69 8.72 -15.69
CA ASP A 241 27.25 7.48 -16.23
C ASP A 241 26.27 6.31 -16.15
N LYS A 242 25.48 6.27 -15.06
CA LYS A 242 24.43 5.28 -14.81
C LYS A 242 23.20 5.95 -14.20
N LEU A 243 22.02 5.54 -14.64
CA LEU A 243 20.74 6.07 -14.22
C LEU A 243 19.86 4.95 -13.67
N ILE A 244 19.27 5.16 -12.50
CA ILE A 244 18.23 4.31 -11.95
C ILE A 244 16.89 5.07 -12.05
N LEU A 245 15.93 4.54 -12.80
CA LEU A 245 14.57 5.06 -12.83
C LEU A 245 13.72 4.34 -11.79
N ALA A 246 13.57 4.97 -10.62
CA ALA A 246 12.76 4.48 -9.50
C ALA A 246 11.34 5.08 -9.51
N THR A 247 10.86 5.38 -10.69
CA THR A 247 9.51 5.84 -11.03
C THR A 247 9.02 5.08 -12.26
N ASP A 248 7.79 5.34 -12.70
CA ASP A 248 7.30 4.78 -13.96
C ASP A 248 8.12 5.33 -15.14
N HIS A 249 9.06 4.53 -15.63
CA HIS A 249 10.03 4.90 -16.67
C HIS A 249 9.35 5.29 -17.99
N ARG A 250 8.16 4.77 -18.27
CA ARG A 250 7.39 5.03 -19.50
C ARG A 250 6.96 6.49 -19.62
N LEU A 251 6.80 7.17 -18.49
CA LEU A 251 6.47 8.60 -18.47
C LEU A 251 7.61 9.51 -18.93
N ILE A 252 8.84 9.01 -18.85
CA ILE A 252 10.04 9.81 -19.05
C ILE A 252 10.75 9.39 -20.34
N LEU A 253 10.77 8.09 -20.65
CA LEU A 253 11.46 7.56 -21.81
C LEU A 253 10.67 7.65 -23.12
N GLY A 254 9.35 7.84 -23.07
CA GLY A 254 8.49 8.18 -24.22
C GLY A 254 8.33 7.12 -25.32
N ASN A 255 9.13 6.05 -25.31
CA ASN A 255 9.22 5.08 -26.42
C ASN A 255 8.59 3.72 -26.12
N THR A 256 7.62 3.66 -25.20
CA THR A 256 7.03 2.36 -24.83
C THR A 256 5.56 2.29 -25.29
N THR A 257 5.24 1.22 -26.00
CA THR A 257 3.90 0.95 -26.55
C THR A 257 2.87 0.51 -25.50
N GLU A 258 3.30 0.17 -24.29
CA GLU A 258 2.42 -0.32 -23.25
C GLU A 258 2.43 0.62 -22.02
N GLU A 259 1.27 1.16 -21.67
CA GLU A 259 1.09 1.87 -20.40
C GLU A 259 0.91 0.91 -19.21
N ILE A 260 1.54 1.23 -18.09
CA ILE A 260 1.19 0.59 -16.82
C ILE A 260 -0.18 1.13 -16.40
N LYS A 261 -1.16 0.25 -16.32
CA LYS A 261 -2.44 0.58 -15.71
C LYS A 261 -2.28 0.69 -14.20
N TYR A 262 -2.98 1.64 -13.61
CA TYR A 262 -3.02 1.82 -12.16
C TYR A 262 -4.46 1.84 -11.68
N ASN A 263 -4.72 1.17 -10.59
CA ASN A 263 -5.90 1.47 -9.79
C ASN A 263 -5.68 2.81 -9.09
N HIS A 264 -6.71 3.62 -9.06
CA HIS A 264 -6.70 4.92 -8.41
C HIS A 264 -7.62 4.90 -7.19
N CYS A 265 -7.41 5.83 -6.28
CA CYS A 265 -8.35 6.03 -5.18
C CYS A 265 -8.39 7.49 -4.75
N ILE A 266 -9.47 7.84 -4.06
CA ILE A 266 -9.59 9.09 -3.34
C ILE A 266 -9.59 8.75 -1.86
N GLN A 267 -8.75 9.44 -1.10
CA GLN A 267 -8.70 9.32 0.34
C GLN A 267 -9.33 10.55 0.95
N TYR A 268 -10.44 10.38 1.67
CA TYR A 268 -11.10 11.44 2.42
C TYR A 268 -10.74 11.36 3.90
N TYR A 269 -10.63 12.53 4.52
CA TYR A 269 -10.36 12.66 5.94
C TYR A 269 -11.43 13.49 6.60
N PHE A 270 -11.98 12.94 7.70
CA PHE A 270 -12.96 13.62 8.54
C PHE A 270 -12.51 13.59 9.99
N LYS A 271 -12.97 14.57 10.75
CA LYS A 271 -12.87 14.61 12.20
C LYS A 271 -14.22 14.28 12.80
N THR A 272 -14.23 13.49 13.88
CA THR A 272 -15.41 13.22 14.72
C THR A 272 -15.06 13.44 16.19
N ASP A 273 -16.06 13.69 17.02
CA ASP A 273 -15.92 13.92 18.47
C ASP A 273 -15.95 12.63 19.31
N ARG A 274 -16.29 11.50 18.68
CA ARG A 274 -16.47 10.22 19.37
C ARG A 274 -15.77 9.05 18.66
N PRO A 275 -15.39 8.00 19.40
CA PRO A 275 -14.86 6.78 18.78
C PRO A 275 -15.95 6.02 18.02
N LEU A 276 -15.59 5.33 16.93
CA LEU A 276 -16.51 4.65 16.03
C LEU A 276 -16.18 3.17 15.80
N LEU A 277 -14.91 2.82 15.68
CA LEU A 277 -14.45 1.49 15.25
C LEU A 277 -13.51 0.82 16.26
N GLY A 278 -13.10 1.52 17.31
CA GLY A 278 -12.01 1.05 18.15
C GLY A 278 -10.74 0.89 17.32
N LYS A 279 -10.06 -0.24 17.46
CA LYS A 279 -8.84 -0.55 16.68
C LYS A 279 -9.13 -1.43 15.46
N LYS A 280 -10.38 -1.53 15.00
CA LYS A 280 -10.77 -2.34 13.86
C LYS A 280 -10.92 -1.50 12.60
N ILE A 281 -10.84 -2.16 11.46
CA ILE A 281 -11.18 -1.57 10.16
C ILE A 281 -12.67 -1.77 9.87
N GLY A 282 -13.31 -0.79 9.25
CA GLY A 282 -14.68 -0.89 8.73
C GLY A 282 -14.66 -1.33 7.27
N LEU A 283 -15.33 -2.43 6.97
CA LEU A 283 -15.51 -3.01 5.65
C LEU A 283 -16.93 -2.73 5.16
N ILE A 284 -17.09 -2.36 3.91
CA ILE A 284 -18.39 -2.04 3.31
C ILE A 284 -18.78 -3.17 2.36
N ALA A 285 -19.70 -4.03 2.78
CA ALA A 285 -20.14 -5.17 1.98
C ALA A 285 -21.10 -4.77 0.84
N ASP A 286 -21.98 -3.80 1.09
CA ASP A 286 -22.95 -3.28 0.11
C ASP A 286 -22.47 -1.94 -0.42
N ASN A 287 -21.49 -1.97 -1.32
CA ASN A 287 -20.70 -0.82 -1.73
C ASN A 287 -21.39 0.03 -2.82
N GLU A 288 -22.56 0.60 -2.53
CA GLU A 288 -23.25 1.53 -3.48
C GLU A 288 -22.56 2.91 -3.55
N ALA A 289 -21.91 3.31 -2.46
CA ALA A 289 -21.24 4.61 -2.39
C ALA A 289 -19.80 4.58 -2.94
N GLY A 290 -19.31 3.43 -3.44
CA GLY A 290 -17.94 3.29 -3.90
C GLY A 290 -16.88 3.30 -2.78
N MET A 291 -17.28 3.17 -1.51
CA MET A 291 -16.36 3.11 -0.38
C MET A 291 -15.66 1.76 -0.31
N LEU A 292 -14.34 1.76 -0.34
CA LEU A 292 -13.51 0.55 -0.24
C LEU A 292 -13.12 0.21 1.19
N GLY A 293 -13.22 1.16 2.13
CA GLY A 293 -12.93 0.93 3.53
C GLY A 293 -12.95 2.19 4.37
N ILE A 294 -13.12 2.02 5.68
CA ILE A 294 -13.12 3.08 6.68
C ILE A 294 -12.14 2.69 7.79
N ALA A 295 -11.29 3.62 8.22
CA ALA A 295 -10.37 3.42 9.33
C ALA A 295 -10.42 4.59 10.31
N ALA A 296 -10.60 4.29 11.60
CA ALA A 296 -10.55 5.27 12.67
C ALA A 296 -9.12 5.42 13.20
N ILE A 297 -8.31 6.22 12.49
CA ILE A 297 -6.87 6.37 12.74
C ILE A 297 -6.60 6.94 14.14
N GLY A 298 -7.43 7.89 14.60
CA GLY A 298 -7.30 8.48 15.93
C GLY A 298 -7.46 7.47 17.06
N GLU A 299 -8.35 6.49 16.87
CA GLU A 299 -8.63 5.45 17.87
C GLU A 299 -7.50 4.42 17.96
N LEU A 300 -6.80 4.14 16.84
CA LEU A 300 -5.62 3.27 16.84
C LEU A 300 -4.51 3.78 17.75
N LYS A 301 -4.35 5.11 17.83
CA LYS A 301 -3.32 5.74 18.63
C LYS A 301 -3.56 5.62 20.13
N GLY A 302 -4.74 5.10 20.56
CA GLY A 302 -5.06 4.84 21.95
C GLY A 302 -5.23 6.09 22.80
N VAL A 303 -5.52 7.23 22.18
CA VAL A 303 -5.80 8.48 22.89
C VAL A 303 -7.28 8.51 23.23
N GLU A 304 -7.63 8.26 24.48
CA GLU A 304 -9.00 8.47 24.99
C GLU A 304 -9.29 9.98 25.00
N ASN A 305 -10.38 10.38 24.33
CA ASN A 305 -10.84 11.77 24.23
C ASN A 305 -9.73 12.76 23.79
N PRO A 306 -9.19 12.62 22.58
CA PRO A 306 -8.20 13.58 22.11
C PRO A 306 -8.83 14.98 22.05
N LYS A 307 -8.13 16.00 22.53
CA LYS A 307 -8.58 17.40 22.53
C LYS A 307 -9.07 17.89 21.15
N ASN A 308 -8.56 17.28 20.09
CA ASN A 308 -8.86 17.65 18.70
C ASN A 308 -9.89 16.72 18.01
N GLY A 309 -10.43 15.73 18.72
CA GLY A 309 -11.30 14.70 18.14
C GLY A 309 -10.55 13.52 17.52
N TYR A 310 -11.25 12.65 16.82
CA TYR A 310 -10.73 11.44 16.21
C TYR A 310 -10.65 11.59 14.69
N LEU A 311 -9.54 11.19 14.10
CA LEU A 311 -9.35 11.15 12.65
C LEU A 311 -10.01 9.90 12.06
N LEU A 312 -10.92 10.11 11.11
CA LEU A 312 -11.56 9.09 10.30
C LEU A 312 -11.01 9.19 8.87
N SER A 313 -10.56 8.08 8.34
CA SER A 313 -9.97 7.94 7.01
C SER A 313 -10.86 7.04 6.16
N ILE A 314 -11.31 7.51 4.98
CA ILE A 314 -12.24 6.81 4.10
C ILE A 314 -11.62 6.70 2.71
N THR A 315 -11.49 5.47 2.23
CA THR A 315 -10.97 5.20 0.88
C THR A 315 -12.12 4.96 -0.09
N LEU A 316 -12.13 5.70 -1.21
CA LEU A 316 -13.09 5.53 -2.28
C LEU A 316 -12.44 5.06 -3.57
N LYS A 317 -13.24 4.38 -4.40
CA LYS A 317 -12.92 4.12 -5.80
C LYS A 317 -12.90 5.44 -6.60
N ALA A 318 -11.90 5.62 -7.47
CA ALA A 318 -11.63 6.90 -8.11
C ALA A 318 -12.64 7.33 -9.20
N GLU A 319 -13.55 6.48 -9.59
CA GLU A 319 -14.61 6.81 -10.56
C GLU A 319 -15.64 7.81 -10.03
N THR A 320 -15.59 8.09 -8.72
CA THR A 320 -16.46 9.05 -8.04
C THR A 320 -15.84 10.45 -8.02
N ILE A 321 -16.69 11.46 -7.99
CA ILE A 321 -16.34 12.87 -8.13
C ILE A 321 -15.37 13.33 -7.03
N ASN A 322 -14.32 14.03 -7.44
CA ASN A 322 -13.25 14.55 -6.61
C ASN A 322 -13.52 16.02 -6.22
N ASP A 323 -14.56 16.29 -5.45
CA ASP A 323 -14.86 17.64 -4.97
C ASP A 323 -15.42 17.67 -3.54
N GLN A 324 -15.56 18.89 -3.00
CA GLN A 324 -16.14 19.11 -1.67
C GLN A 324 -17.63 18.69 -1.60
N VAL A 325 -18.37 18.75 -2.71
CA VAL A 325 -19.77 18.33 -2.75
C VAL A 325 -19.87 16.83 -2.48
N ALA A 326 -18.97 16.04 -3.06
CA ALA A 326 -18.87 14.62 -2.80
C ALA A 326 -18.54 14.35 -1.30
N ALA A 327 -17.74 15.20 -0.65
CA ALA A 327 -17.44 15.06 0.77
C ALA A 327 -18.67 15.21 1.65
N TYR A 328 -19.58 16.16 1.34
CA TYR A 328 -20.84 16.31 2.08
C TYR A 328 -21.77 15.11 1.89
N LYS A 329 -21.89 14.62 0.65
CA LYS A 329 -22.65 13.39 0.40
C LYS A 329 -22.11 12.20 1.18
N MET A 330 -20.77 12.11 1.29
CA MET A 330 -20.10 11.07 2.06
C MET A 330 -20.43 11.14 3.56
N ILE A 331 -20.61 12.32 4.12
CA ILE A 331 -21.04 12.48 5.52
C ILE A 331 -22.36 11.74 5.76
N ASP A 332 -23.32 11.89 4.84
CA ASP A 332 -24.60 11.20 4.97
C ASP A 332 -24.49 9.69 4.80
N ASP A 333 -23.63 9.22 3.92
CA ASP A 333 -23.38 7.79 3.73
C ASP A 333 -22.68 7.20 4.94
N VAL A 334 -21.68 7.88 5.53
CA VAL A 334 -21.03 7.47 6.78
C VAL A 334 -22.03 7.39 7.91
N ARG A 335 -22.90 8.41 8.08
CA ARG A 335 -23.97 8.42 9.10
C ARG A 335 -24.91 7.23 8.95
N LYS A 336 -25.26 6.86 7.71
CA LYS A 336 -26.09 5.66 7.43
C LYS A 336 -25.40 4.37 7.85
N TYR A 337 -24.12 4.20 7.51
CA TYR A 337 -23.36 3.00 7.88
C TYR A 337 -23.21 2.87 9.40
N PHE A 338 -22.88 3.95 10.09
CA PHE A 338 -22.78 3.93 11.55
C PHE A 338 -24.13 3.96 12.26
N LYS A 339 -25.24 4.22 11.54
CA LYS A 339 -26.60 4.35 12.11
C LYS A 339 -26.69 5.43 13.17
N VAL A 340 -25.95 6.52 12.98
CA VAL A 340 -25.90 7.70 13.85
C VAL A 340 -26.21 8.93 12.99
N PRO A 341 -27.50 9.33 12.87
CA PRO A 341 -27.91 10.42 11.98
C PRO A 341 -27.29 11.78 12.30
N ASP A 342 -26.99 12.01 13.56
CA ASP A 342 -26.39 13.24 14.11
C ASP A 342 -24.88 13.15 14.35
N LEU A 343 -24.21 12.12 13.78
CA LEU A 343 -22.76 11.97 13.90
C LEU A 343 -22.06 13.25 13.42
N PRO A 344 -21.32 13.93 14.31
CA PRO A 344 -20.60 15.13 13.92
C PRO A 344 -19.36 14.74 13.13
N LEU A 345 -19.37 15.11 11.85
CA LEU A 345 -18.27 14.90 10.94
C LEU A 345 -17.84 16.23 10.33
N THR A 346 -16.60 16.61 10.54
CA THR A 346 -15.97 17.78 9.91
C THR A 346 -14.99 17.31 8.84
N PHE A 347 -15.18 17.76 7.61
CA PHE A 347 -14.26 17.48 6.51
C PHE A 347 -12.93 18.20 6.74
N LEU A 348 -11.82 17.47 6.70
CA LEU A 348 -10.46 17.99 6.86
C LEU A 348 -9.72 18.12 5.52
N GLY A 349 -10.00 17.25 4.57
CA GLY A 349 -9.32 17.27 3.29
C GLY A 349 -9.45 15.96 2.53
N LEU A 350 -8.90 15.96 1.33
CA LEU A 350 -8.83 14.76 0.48
C LEU A 350 -7.51 14.69 -0.29
N ASN A 351 -7.12 13.48 -0.67
CA ASN A 351 -6.04 13.21 -1.58
C ASN A 351 -6.54 12.37 -2.75
N TYR A 352 -6.31 12.80 -3.98
CA TYR A 352 -6.55 11.99 -5.17
C TYR A 352 -5.25 11.32 -5.62
N ILE A 353 -5.23 10.00 -5.59
CA ILE A 353 -4.04 9.19 -5.89
C ILE A 353 -4.25 8.49 -7.23
N ARG A 354 -3.81 9.14 -8.32
CA ARG A 354 -3.99 8.65 -9.70
C ARG A 354 -3.24 7.35 -9.98
N ARG A 355 -2.12 7.10 -9.30
CA ARG A 355 -1.26 5.92 -9.45
C ARG A 355 -1.08 5.25 -8.11
N ALA A 356 -2.20 4.82 -7.51
CA ALA A 356 -2.17 4.26 -6.18
C ALA A 356 -1.55 2.85 -6.19
N LEU A 357 -2.00 1.98 -7.10
CA LEU A 357 -1.56 0.59 -7.15
C LEU A 357 -1.40 0.13 -8.61
N PRO A 358 -0.22 -0.35 -9.04
CA PRO A 358 -0.04 -0.86 -10.39
C PRO A 358 -0.86 -2.14 -10.61
N VAL A 359 -1.53 -2.20 -11.77
CA VAL A 359 -2.25 -3.40 -12.23
C VAL A 359 -1.29 -4.23 -13.05
N CYS A 360 -0.75 -5.29 -12.48
CA CYS A 360 0.19 -6.18 -13.12
C CYS A 360 -0.53 -7.46 -13.57
N ALA A 361 -0.44 -7.80 -14.85
CA ALA A 361 -0.96 -9.05 -15.40
C ALA A 361 -0.15 -10.25 -14.87
N ASP A 362 1.17 -10.11 -14.80
CA ASP A 362 2.09 -11.07 -14.22
C ASP A 362 2.71 -10.52 -12.95
N LEU A 363 2.72 -11.34 -11.91
CA LEU A 363 3.24 -11.01 -10.60
C LEU A 363 4.42 -11.91 -10.28
N TYR A 364 5.45 -11.32 -9.69
CA TYR A 364 6.68 -12.00 -9.35
C TYR A 364 7.10 -11.74 -7.91
N TYR A 365 7.65 -12.74 -7.26
CA TYR A 365 8.42 -12.52 -6.04
C TYR A 365 9.87 -12.19 -6.38
N ASN A 366 10.46 -12.94 -7.31
CA ASN A 366 11.81 -12.74 -7.85
C ASN A 366 11.77 -12.70 -9.38
N ARG A 367 12.61 -11.86 -9.97
CA ARG A 367 12.89 -11.84 -11.41
C ARG A 367 14.40 -11.88 -11.66
N PRO A 368 14.84 -12.33 -12.83
CA PRO A 368 16.24 -12.23 -13.24
C PRO A 368 16.72 -10.77 -13.19
N LEU A 369 18.01 -10.56 -12.91
CA LEU A 369 18.60 -9.21 -12.87
C LEU A 369 18.47 -8.48 -14.21
N SER A 370 18.49 -9.21 -15.33
CA SER A 370 18.25 -8.66 -16.67
C SER A 370 16.95 -7.88 -16.81
N ASP A 371 15.92 -8.22 -16.04
CA ASP A 371 14.62 -7.56 -16.11
C ASP A 371 14.61 -6.17 -15.44
N PHE A 372 15.68 -5.84 -14.71
CA PHE A 372 15.92 -4.53 -14.13
C PHE A 372 16.89 -3.68 -14.97
N VAL A 373 17.32 -4.17 -16.13
CA VAL A 373 18.18 -3.49 -17.08
C VAL A 373 17.31 -3.00 -18.25
N TYR A 374 17.28 -1.69 -18.47
CA TYR A 374 16.65 -1.13 -19.66
C TYR A 374 17.63 -1.08 -20.84
N ASN A 375 18.85 -0.61 -20.57
CA ASN A 375 20.01 -0.63 -21.47
C ASN A 375 21.32 -0.57 -20.65
N ASP A 376 22.46 -0.42 -21.31
CA ASP A 376 23.76 -0.39 -20.64
C ASP A 376 23.92 0.75 -19.62
N HIS A 377 23.14 1.82 -19.71
CA HIS A 377 23.22 2.98 -18.84
C HIS A 377 22.05 3.14 -17.88
N ILE A 378 20.88 2.54 -18.19
CA ILE A 378 19.61 2.79 -17.49
C ILE A 378 19.10 1.49 -16.84
N PHE A 379 18.77 1.59 -15.55
CA PHE A 379 18.23 0.51 -14.72
C PHE A 379 16.88 0.92 -14.14
N LEU A 380 16.01 -0.06 -13.89
CA LEU A 380 14.64 0.16 -13.48
C LEU A 380 14.41 -0.32 -12.04
N ALA A 381 13.67 0.46 -11.25
CA ALA A 381 13.19 0.09 -9.95
C ALA A 381 11.71 0.50 -9.78
N GLY A 382 10.94 -0.26 -9.04
CA GLY A 382 9.52 0.01 -8.77
C GLY A 382 8.77 -1.28 -8.50
N ASP A 383 7.70 -1.18 -7.72
CA ASP A 383 6.82 -2.30 -7.40
C ASP A 383 6.15 -2.91 -8.64
N TYR A 384 5.91 -2.13 -9.68
CA TYR A 384 5.35 -2.57 -10.95
C TYR A 384 6.18 -3.63 -11.69
N LEU A 385 7.45 -3.76 -11.35
CA LEU A 385 8.34 -4.80 -11.91
C LEU A 385 8.13 -6.17 -11.26
N LEU A 386 7.58 -6.20 -10.05
CA LEU A 386 7.42 -7.41 -9.25
C LEU A 386 5.96 -7.66 -8.87
N ASN A 387 5.47 -6.92 -7.89
CA ASN A 387 4.08 -6.98 -7.42
C ASN A 387 3.73 -5.70 -6.63
N PRO A 388 2.44 -5.32 -6.57
CA PRO A 388 1.99 -4.09 -5.94
C PRO A 388 2.06 -4.14 -4.40
N SER A 389 3.27 -4.10 -3.84
CA SER A 389 3.50 -4.07 -2.39
C SER A 389 4.70 -3.21 -2.00
N LEU A 390 4.69 -2.73 -0.75
CA LEU A 390 5.83 -2.03 -0.15
C LEU A 390 7.09 -2.90 -0.14
N ASP A 391 6.91 -4.20 0.12
CA ASP A 391 7.98 -5.20 0.12
C ASP A 391 8.67 -5.30 -1.25
N ALA A 392 7.88 -5.37 -2.32
CA ALA A 392 8.37 -5.41 -3.70
C ALA A 392 9.02 -4.08 -4.11
N ALA A 393 8.50 -2.94 -3.65
CA ALA A 393 9.12 -1.64 -3.88
C ALA A 393 10.54 -1.58 -3.30
N MET A 394 10.74 -2.03 -2.05
CA MET A 394 12.06 -2.12 -1.43
C MET A 394 12.97 -3.07 -2.18
N ARG A 395 12.46 -4.27 -2.49
CA ARG A 395 13.22 -5.30 -3.22
C ARG A 395 13.68 -4.82 -4.59
N SER A 396 12.81 -4.15 -5.35
CA SER A 396 13.15 -3.67 -6.69
C SER A 396 14.31 -2.67 -6.68
N GLY A 397 14.40 -1.82 -5.65
CA GLY A 397 15.51 -0.89 -5.47
C GLY A 397 16.85 -1.61 -5.27
N GLU A 398 16.87 -2.68 -4.46
CA GLU A 398 18.04 -3.55 -4.29
C GLU A 398 18.42 -4.24 -5.60
N MET A 399 17.43 -4.86 -6.28
CA MET A 399 17.67 -5.61 -7.54
C MET A 399 18.21 -4.72 -8.65
N ALA A 400 17.78 -3.47 -8.75
CA ALA A 400 18.28 -2.51 -9.74
C ALA A 400 19.79 -2.25 -9.54
N ILE A 401 20.26 -2.12 -8.30
CA ILE A 401 21.68 -1.92 -8.03
C ILE A 401 22.47 -3.22 -8.21
N MET A 402 21.92 -4.37 -7.84
CA MET A 402 22.55 -5.66 -8.13
C MET A 402 22.73 -5.87 -9.65
N ALA A 403 21.74 -5.48 -10.47
CA ALA A 403 21.83 -5.51 -11.92
C ALA A 403 22.92 -4.57 -12.45
N LEU A 404 23.00 -3.34 -11.92
CA LEU A 404 24.05 -2.39 -12.26
C LEU A 404 25.45 -2.93 -11.94
N LEU A 405 25.62 -3.54 -10.77
CA LEU A 405 26.91 -4.07 -10.32
C LEU A 405 27.32 -5.33 -11.10
N SER A 406 26.37 -6.14 -11.54
CA SER A 406 26.66 -7.34 -12.34
C SER A 406 27.23 -7.04 -13.73
N GLN A 407 26.98 -5.84 -14.27
CA GLN A 407 27.58 -5.40 -15.54
C GLN A 407 29.04 -4.94 -15.41
N LYS A 408 29.59 -4.87 -14.20
CA LYS A 408 30.99 -4.48 -13.95
C LYS A 408 32.00 -5.63 -14.10
N SER A 409 31.47 -6.87 -14.17
CA SER A 409 32.30 -8.07 -14.41
C SER A 409 32.37 -8.37 -15.89
#